data_712d5aa05f355a384820ee28b49f3e41
#
_entry.id   712d5aa05f355a384820ee28b49f3e41
#
_cell.length_a   1.000
_cell.length_b   1.000
_cell.length_c   1.000
_cell.angle_alpha   90.00
_cell.angle_beta   90.00
_cell.angle_gamma   90.00
#
_symmetry.space_group_name_H-M   'P 1'
#
loop_
_entity.id
_entity.type
_entity.pdbx_description
1 polymer ?
#
loop_
_entity_poly.entity_id
_entity_poly.type
_entity_poly.pdbx_seq_one_letter_code
_entity_poly.pdbx_strand_id
1 'polypeptide(L)'
;MIDAHIHSSVSFDSDTPMRDMALASIEKGVEGICFTDHYDVIDSGGKFVPEYDWSFAHAAHDEAKKAVGEGFMLNFGLELGNAPAGFSAAEGSLNEPDIDFVLGSIHNASARLAYKDYYYVDYTSEELCYFYLDDYFSQLEQLVAWGRFDSLAHVPYPLRYMVERDKQPITLERYYERIDAMLLHLARNDKALEVNTGKTGRIMPEYPYLLERFHALGGKLVTVGTDAHSIAQTGLGLKDAYELLKQKGFSSVACFKRRKPEMIRIE
;
A
#
# COMPACT_ATOMS: atom_id res chain seq x y z
N MET A 1 3.44 10.38 14.70
CA MET A 1 2.94 9.25 13.86
C MET A 1 3.55 9.35 12.48
N ILE A 2 3.82 8.21 11.83
CA ILE A 2 4.40 8.13 10.47
C ILE A 2 3.31 7.65 9.50
N ASP A 3 3.27 8.26 8.31
CA ASP A 3 2.43 7.85 7.18
C ASP A 3 3.34 7.26 6.09
N ALA A 4 3.29 5.95 5.90
CA ALA A 4 4.19 5.26 4.99
C ALA A 4 3.61 5.06 3.58
N HIS A 5 2.42 5.61 3.29
CA HIS A 5 1.75 5.46 2.00
C HIS A 5 1.00 6.74 1.62
N ILE A 6 1.63 7.55 0.80
CA ILE A 6 1.09 8.83 0.34
C ILE A 6 1.53 9.10 -1.10
N HIS A 7 0.64 9.68 -1.90
CA HIS A 7 0.84 10.01 -3.31
C HIS A 7 0.98 11.49 -3.56
N SER A 8 1.55 11.83 -4.70
CA SER A 8 1.72 13.20 -5.17
C SER A 8 1.41 13.29 -6.67
N SER A 9 1.65 14.46 -7.27
CA SER A 9 1.52 14.66 -8.72
C SER A 9 2.54 13.87 -9.57
N VAL A 10 3.35 13.02 -8.94
CA VAL A 10 4.16 12.01 -9.64
C VAL A 10 3.30 10.79 -10.01
N SER A 11 2.28 10.49 -9.20
CA SER A 11 1.25 9.49 -9.52
C SER A 11 0.28 10.01 -10.57
N PHE A 12 -0.22 9.11 -11.40
CA PHE A 12 -1.17 9.43 -12.48
C PHE A 12 -2.56 9.88 -11.98
N ASP A 13 -2.88 9.63 -10.73
CA ASP A 13 -4.20 9.87 -10.11
C ASP A 13 -4.17 10.90 -8.96
N SER A 14 -3.10 11.69 -8.86
CA SER A 14 -2.98 12.81 -7.93
C SER A 14 -2.45 14.07 -8.64
N ASP A 15 -3.06 15.21 -8.38
CA ASP A 15 -2.66 16.51 -8.93
C ASP A 15 -1.87 17.37 -7.91
N THR A 16 -1.68 16.89 -6.68
CA THR A 16 -1.07 17.68 -5.60
C THR A 16 0.46 17.52 -5.62
N PRO A 17 1.23 18.62 -5.74
CA PRO A 17 2.69 18.55 -5.68
C PRO A 17 3.19 17.89 -4.38
N MET A 18 4.27 17.11 -4.50
CA MET A 18 4.91 16.42 -3.38
C MET A 18 5.22 17.37 -2.22
N ARG A 19 5.71 18.57 -2.53
CA ARG A 19 5.96 19.63 -1.56
C ARG A 19 4.71 19.99 -0.73
N ASP A 20 3.57 20.17 -1.41
CA ASP A 20 2.35 20.64 -0.75
C ASP A 20 1.71 19.54 0.10
N MET A 21 1.82 18.29 -0.33
CA MET A 21 1.45 17.12 0.47
C MET A 21 2.29 17.01 1.75
N ALA A 22 3.61 17.22 1.64
CA ALA A 22 4.52 17.16 2.78
C ALA A 22 4.23 18.28 3.80
N LEU A 23 4.04 19.51 3.34
CA LEU A 23 3.70 20.65 4.22
C LEU A 23 2.35 20.43 4.92
N ALA A 24 1.34 19.95 4.21
CA ALA A 24 0.04 19.62 4.79
C ALA A 24 0.11 18.51 5.83
N SER A 25 0.98 17.52 5.64
CA SER A 25 1.22 16.46 6.63
C SER A 25 1.81 17.02 7.93
N ILE A 26 2.77 17.95 7.83
CA ILE A 26 3.33 18.66 9.00
C ILE A 26 2.23 19.46 9.73
N GLU A 27 1.42 20.22 9.01
CA GLU A 27 0.32 21.01 9.58
C GLU A 27 -0.69 20.15 10.35
N LYS A 28 -0.87 18.90 9.93
CA LYS A 28 -1.76 17.93 10.58
C LYS A 28 -1.07 17.13 11.69
N GLY A 29 0.19 17.45 12.03
CA GLY A 29 0.93 16.82 13.13
C GLY A 29 1.46 15.44 12.80
N VAL A 30 1.61 15.09 11.52
CA VAL A 30 2.33 13.90 11.09
C VAL A 30 3.84 14.16 11.26
N GLU A 31 4.57 13.22 11.82
CA GLU A 31 6.00 13.38 12.16
C GLU A 31 6.94 12.91 11.05
N GLY A 32 6.40 12.15 10.11
CA GLY A 32 7.14 11.67 8.95
C GLY A 32 6.23 11.01 7.92
N ILE A 33 6.64 11.08 6.67
CA ILE A 33 5.94 10.48 5.54
C ILE A 33 6.92 9.74 4.64
N CYS A 34 6.39 8.76 3.89
CA CYS A 34 7.08 8.17 2.76
C CYS A 34 6.21 8.37 1.52
N PHE A 35 6.70 9.11 0.52
CA PHE A 35 6.06 9.14 -0.77
C PHE A 35 6.23 7.79 -1.46
N THR A 36 5.11 7.22 -1.88
CA THR A 36 5.02 5.93 -2.55
C THR A 36 4.17 6.07 -3.81
N ASP A 37 4.57 7.01 -4.66
CA ASP A 37 3.87 7.25 -5.92
C ASP A 37 3.82 5.98 -6.77
N HIS A 38 2.76 5.84 -7.57
CA HIS A 38 2.48 4.64 -8.34
C HIS A 38 3.51 4.35 -9.43
N TYR A 39 3.99 3.12 -9.47
CA TYR A 39 4.40 2.45 -10.69
C TYR A 39 3.63 1.13 -10.82
N ASP A 40 2.59 1.15 -11.61
CA ASP A 40 1.85 -0.05 -11.97
C ASP A 40 2.44 -0.63 -13.26
N VAL A 41 2.86 -1.89 -13.22
CA VAL A 41 3.38 -2.59 -14.42
C VAL A 41 2.34 -2.59 -15.56
N ILE A 42 1.08 -2.49 -15.18
CA ILE A 42 -0.07 -2.37 -16.09
C ILE A 42 -0.90 -1.16 -15.65
N ASP A 43 -1.23 -0.27 -16.58
CA ASP A 43 -2.11 0.86 -16.33
C ASP A 43 -3.58 0.46 -16.12
N SER A 44 -4.43 1.40 -15.74
CA SER A 44 -5.87 1.17 -15.54
C SER A 44 -6.62 0.72 -16.80
N GLY A 45 -6.02 0.90 -17.98
CA GLY A 45 -6.52 0.41 -19.27
C GLY A 45 -6.03 -0.99 -19.64
N GLY A 46 -5.21 -1.62 -18.79
CA GLY A 46 -4.64 -2.95 -19.03
C GLY A 46 -3.44 -2.96 -19.98
N LYS A 47 -2.78 -1.82 -20.17
CA LYS A 47 -1.58 -1.73 -21.02
C LYS A 47 -0.32 -1.72 -20.16
N PHE A 48 0.73 -2.37 -20.65
CA PHE A 48 2.02 -2.33 -19.99
C PHE A 48 2.60 -0.92 -19.97
N VAL A 49 3.05 -0.49 -18.77
CA VAL A 49 3.79 0.75 -18.55
C VAL A 49 5.27 0.44 -18.69
N PRO A 50 6.00 1.10 -19.60
CA PRO A 50 7.35 0.68 -19.94
C PRO A 50 8.36 0.90 -18.83
N GLU A 51 8.34 2.07 -18.16
CA GLU A 51 9.33 2.45 -17.16
C GLU A 51 8.75 3.52 -16.23
N TYR A 52 9.30 3.60 -15.01
CA TYR A 52 9.01 4.68 -14.06
C TYR A 52 9.98 5.85 -14.26
N ASP A 53 9.46 7.08 -14.29
CA ASP A 53 10.30 8.28 -14.43
C ASP A 53 10.89 8.70 -13.07
N TRP A 54 11.97 8.04 -12.70
CA TRP A 54 12.73 8.35 -11.49
C TRP A 54 13.26 9.78 -11.47
N SER A 55 13.61 10.35 -12.61
CA SER A 55 14.18 11.71 -12.67
C SER A 55 13.15 12.75 -12.25
N PHE A 56 11.89 12.58 -12.67
CA PHE A 56 10.79 13.44 -12.27
C PHE A 56 10.46 13.26 -10.78
N ALA A 57 10.39 12.02 -10.30
CA ALA A 57 10.13 11.71 -8.90
C ALA A 57 11.21 12.28 -7.97
N HIS A 58 12.50 12.13 -8.31
CA HIS A 58 13.60 12.72 -7.55
C HIS A 58 13.53 14.26 -7.51
N ALA A 59 13.26 14.91 -8.62
CA ALA A 59 13.14 16.37 -8.67
C ALA A 59 12.01 16.88 -7.75
N ALA A 60 10.86 16.20 -7.75
CA ALA A 60 9.74 16.51 -6.87
C ALA A 60 10.08 16.27 -5.39
N HIS A 61 10.77 15.17 -5.07
CA HIS A 61 11.20 14.85 -3.71
C HIS A 61 12.24 15.86 -3.20
N ASP A 62 13.20 16.26 -4.00
CA ASP A 62 14.20 17.27 -3.64
C ASP A 62 13.57 18.65 -3.36
N GLU A 63 12.52 19.02 -4.11
CA GLU A 63 11.75 20.23 -3.84
C GLU A 63 11.01 20.13 -2.51
N ALA A 64 10.33 19.02 -2.25
CA ALA A 64 9.64 18.76 -0.99
C ALA A 64 10.61 18.78 0.20
N LYS A 65 11.77 18.13 0.08
CA LYS A 65 12.81 18.10 1.11
C LYS A 65 13.33 19.49 1.47
N LYS A 66 13.53 20.36 0.48
CA LYS A 66 13.92 21.75 0.73
C LYS A 66 12.83 22.54 1.46
N ALA A 67 11.57 22.27 1.17
CA ALA A 67 10.44 22.99 1.76
C ALA A 67 10.18 22.57 3.23
N VAL A 68 10.32 21.30 3.57
CA VAL A 68 10.08 20.82 4.94
C VAL A 68 11.26 21.07 5.89
N GLY A 69 12.47 21.22 5.33
CA GLY A 69 13.69 21.44 6.11
C GLY A 69 14.18 20.24 6.89
N GLU A 70 15.18 20.47 7.75
CA GLU A 70 15.74 19.44 8.63
C GLU A 70 14.79 19.18 9.82
N GLY A 71 14.60 17.89 10.16
CA GLY A 71 13.79 17.47 11.32
C GLY A 71 12.45 16.84 11.00
N PHE A 72 11.97 16.94 9.78
CA PHE A 72 10.84 16.15 9.30
C PHE A 72 11.32 14.93 8.54
N MET A 73 10.80 13.75 8.91
CA MET A 73 11.16 12.51 8.23
C MET A 73 10.44 12.46 6.87
N LEU A 74 11.20 12.61 5.80
CA LEU A 74 10.72 12.54 4.43
C LEU A 74 11.46 11.41 3.70
N ASN A 75 10.78 10.28 3.52
CA ASN A 75 11.31 9.12 2.83
C ASN A 75 10.82 9.05 1.39
N PHE A 76 11.60 8.38 0.55
CA PHE A 76 11.36 8.21 -0.86
C PHE A 76 11.11 6.74 -1.20
N GLY A 77 9.95 6.43 -1.71
CA GLY A 77 9.51 5.06 -1.95
C GLY A 77 8.74 4.91 -3.26
N LEU A 78 8.12 3.77 -3.39
CA LEU A 78 7.34 3.36 -4.56
C LEU A 78 6.17 2.49 -4.13
N GLU A 79 4.97 2.74 -4.63
CA GLU A 79 3.93 1.73 -4.69
C GLU A 79 4.05 0.99 -6.02
N LEU A 80 4.58 -0.24 -5.93
CA LEU A 80 4.78 -1.12 -7.07
C LEU A 80 3.53 -1.98 -7.27
N GLY A 81 2.70 -1.58 -8.22
CA GLY A 81 1.46 -2.28 -8.55
C GLY A 81 1.64 -3.35 -9.62
N ASN A 82 0.83 -4.41 -9.50
CA ASN A 82 0.64 -5.42 -10.54
C ASN A 82 1.91 -6.16 -11.00
N ALA A 83 2.92 -6.32 -10.11
CA ALA A 83 4.16 -7.01 -10.44
C ALA A 83 3.98 -8.41 -11.06
N PRO A 84 2.97 -9.24 -10.69
CA PRO A 84 2.72 -10.54 -11.33
C PRO A 84 2.43 -10.47 -12.83
N ALA A 85 2.00 -9.33 -13.34
CA ALA A 85 1.80 -9.15 -14.78
C ALA A 85 3.11 -9.09 -15.57
N GLY A 86 4.23 -8.70 -14.91
CA GLY A 86 5.54 -8.58 -15.56
C GLY A 86 6.67 -8.40 -14.56
N PHE A 87 7.10 -9.46 -13.88
CA PHE A 87 8.16 -9.41 -12.88
C PHE A 87 9.46 -8.77 -13.37
N SER A 88 9.83 -8.96 -14.65
CA SER A 88 11.04 -8.35 -15.21
C SER A 88 10.96 -6.82 -15.26
N ALA A 89 9.81 -6.26 -15.61
CA ALA A 89 9.57 -4.81 -15.59
C ALA A 89 9.55 -4.28 -14.14
N ALA A 90 8.86 -5.00 -13.25
CA ALA A 90 8.83 -4.69 -11.83
C ALA A 90 10.26 -4.68 -11.23
N GLU A 91 11.11 -5.65 -11.55
CA GLU A 91 12.50 -5.68 -11.09
C GLU A 91 13.33 -4.54 -11.67
N GLY A 92 13.07 -4.15 -12.91
CA GLY A 92 13.72 -3.00 -13.54
C GLY A 92 13.52 -1.72 -12.75
N SER A 93 12.30 -1.47 -12.26
CA SER A 93 11.99 -0.28 -11.45
C SER A 93 12.65 -0.28 -10.07
N LEU A 94 13.06 -1.43 -9.55
CA LEU A 94 13.72 -1.56 -8.25
C LEU A 94 15.24 -1.36 -8.28
N ASN A 95 15.81 -1.08 -9.45
CA ASN A 95 17.27 -0.83 -9.58
C ASN A 95 17.67 0.60 -9.14
N GLU A 96 16.72 1.41 -8.68
CA GLU A 96 16.99 2.74 -8.14
C GLU A 96 17.69 2.64 -6.77
N PRO A 97 18.92 3.17 -6.61
CA PRO A 97 19.72 2.97 -5.41
C PRO A 97 19.20 3.74 -4.18
N ASP A 98 18.45 4.80 -4.39
CA ASP A 98 18.00 5.71 -3.33
C ASP A 98 16.57 5.44 -2.84
N ILE A 99 15.94 4.36 -3.29
CA ILE A 99 14.63 3.91 -2.77
C ILE A 99 14.76 3.54 -1.29
N ASP A 100 13.95 4.18 -0.45
CA ASP A 100 13.83 3.87 0.96
C ASP A 100 12.82 2.74 1.23
N PHE A 101 11.72 2.67 0.45
CA PHE A 101 10.60 1.79 0.74
C PHE A 101 9.85 1.38 -0.54
N VAL A 102 9.37 0.14 -0.58
CA VAL A 102 8.51 -0.37 -1.65
C VAL A 102 7.28 -1.06 -1.06
N LEU A 103 6.12 -0.52 -1.38
CA LEU A 103 4.85 -1.21 -1.22
C LEU A 103 4.61 -2.14 -2.41
N GLY A 104 4.14 -3.36 -2.15
CA GLY A 104 3.68 -4.27 -3.19
C GLY A 104 2.17 -4.32 -3.22
N SER A 105 1.54 -4.02 -4.36
CA SER A 105 0.09 -3.92 -4.51
C SER A 105 -0.44 -4.64 -5.75
N ILE A 106 -1.75 -4.90 -5.76
CA ILE A 106 -2.48 -5.44 -6.91
C ILE A 106 -3.71 -4.55 -7.14
N HIS A 107 -3.73 -3.85 -8.28
CA HIS A 107 -4.82 -2.94 -8.67
C HIS A 107 -5.66 -3.50 -9.81
N ASN A 108 -5.07 -4.34 -10.67
CA ASN A 108 -5.73 -4.92 -11.82
C ASN A 108 -5.87 -6.44 -11.67
N ALA A 109 -6.93 -6.97 -12.22
CA ALA A 109 -7.10 -8.39 -12.44
C ALA A 109 -6.00 -8.95 -13.37
N SER A 110 -5.80 -10.25 -13.38
CA SER A 110 -4.79 -10.90 -14.21
C SER A 110 -5.10 -10.84 -15.71
N ALA A 111 -4.16 -11.29 -16.53
CA ALA A 111 -4.33 -11.47 -17.98
C ALA A 111 -5.59 -12.27 -18.34
N ARG A 112 -5.99 -13.22 -17.49
CA ARG A 112 -7.21 -14.03 -17.67
C ARG A 112 -8.48 -13.17 -17.72
N LEU A 113 -8.48 -12.04 -17.03
CA LEU A 113 -9.55 -11.07 -16.95
C LEU A 113 -9.21 -9.77 -17.70
N ALA A 114 -8.33 -9.87 -18.71
CA ALA A 114 -7.89 -8.78 -19.56
C ALA A 114 -7.33 -7.57 -18.79
N TYR A 115 -6.67 -7.84 -17.66
CA TYR A 115 -6.07 -6.82 -16.80
C TYR A 115 -7.05 -5.74 -16.34
N LYS A 116 -8.33 -6.08 -16.21
CA LYS A 116 -9.35 -5.12 -15.78
C LYS A 116 -9.02 -4.59 -14.39
N ASP A 117 -8.92 -3.27 -14.26
CA ASP A 117 -8.76 -2.61 -12.98
C ASP A 117 -9.99 -2.86 -12.09
N TYR A 118 -9.77 -3.25 -10.83
CA TYR A 118 -10.84 -3.57 -9.87
C TYR A 118 -11.76 -2.39 -9.61
N TYR A 119 -11.27 -1.16 -9.71
CA TYR A 119 -12.08 0.06 -9.57
C TYR A 119 -13.18 0.15 -10.63
N TYR A 120 -12.90 -0.24 -11.89
CA TYR A 120 -13.82 -0.11 -13.01
C TYR A 120 -14.71 -1.34 -13.24
N VAL A 121 -14.75 -2.26 -12.29
CA VAL A 121 -15.68 -3.41 -12.33
C VAL A 121 -16.97 -3.03 -11.61
N ASP A 122 -18.12 -3.24 -12.26
CA ASP A 122 -19.44 -3.14 -11.63
C ASP A 122 -19.78 -4.50 -11.01
N TYR A 123 -19.71 -4.61 -9.69
CA TYR A 123 -19.94 -5.85 -8.96
C TYR A 123 -21.44 -6.04 -8.72
N THR A 124 -22.09 -6.73 -9.62
CA THR A 124 -23.56 -6.90 -9.65
C THR A 124 -24.07 -8.15 -8.92
N SER A 125 -23.17 -9.04 -8.50
CA SER A 125 -23.52 -10.26 -7.75
C SER A 125 -22.37 -10.77 -6.88
N GLU A 126 -22.69 -11.56 -5.87
CA GLU A 126 -21.70 -12.24 -5.02
C GLU A 126 -20.79 -13.18 -5.82
N GLU A 127 -21.35 -13.90 -6.82
CA GLU A 127 -20.55 -14.81 -7.66
C GLU A 127 -19.50 -14.03 -8.45
N LEU A 128 -19.86 -12.86 -8.98
CA LEU A 128 -18.92 -12.02 -9.70
C LEU A 128 -17.83 -11.49 -8.75
N CYS A 129 -18.18 -11.10 -7.54
CA CYS A 129 -17.21 -10.69 -6.52
C CYS A 129 -16.21 -11.80 -6.23
N TYR A 130 -16.70 -13.00 -5.93
CA TYR A 130 -15.82 -14.14 -5.62
C TYR A 130 -14.99 -14.59 -6.82
N PHE A 131 -15.51 -14.49 -8.03
CA PHE A 131 -14.75 -14.75 -9.25
C PHE A 131 -13.53 -13.81 -9.39
N TYR A 132 -13.70 -12.51 -9.10
CA TYR A 132 -12.61 -11.54 -9.07
C TYR A 132 -11.69 -11.71 -7.86
N LEU A 133 -12.22 -12.05 -6.69
CA LEU A 133 -11.41 -12.30 -5.49
C LEU A 133 -10.52 -13.54 -5.65
N ASP A 134 -10.99 -14.61 -6.31
CA ASP A 134 -10.17 -15.78 -6.61
C ASP A 134 -8.95 -15.41 -7.45
N ASP A 135 -9.13 -14.53 -8.44
CA ASP A 135 -8.07 -13.99 -9.28
C ASP A 135 -7.13 -13.08 -8.46
N TYR A 136 -7.70 -12.18 -7.67
CA TYR A 136 -6.95 -11.26 -6.81
C TYR A 136 -6.02 -11.99 -5.83
N PHE A 137 -6.55 -12.94 -5.08
CA PHE A 137 -5.74 -13.72 -4.16
C PHE A 137 -4.68 -14.58 -4.87
N SER A 138 -4.96 -15.07 -6.08
CA SER A 138 -3.95 -15.78 -6.87
C SER A 138 -2.80 -14.87 -7.29
N GLN A 139 -3.06 -13.60 -7.56
CA GLN A 139 -2.02 -12.62 -7.84
C GLN A 139 -1.27 -12.17 -6.57
N LEU A 140 -1.98 -11.98 -5.44
CA LEU A 140 -1.33 -11.67 -4.16
C LEU A 140 -0.37 -12.79 -3.74
N GLU A 141 -0.73 -14.05 -3.91
CA GLU A 141 0.15 -15.20 -3.62
C GLU A 141 1.41 -15.17 -4.49
N GLN A 142 1.29 -14.82 -5.77
CA GLN A 142 2.44 -14.68 -6.66
C GLN A 142 3.33 -13.49 -6.24
N LEU A 143 2.72 -12.35 -5.89
CA LEU A 143 3.41 -11.17 -5.39
C LEU A 143 4.18 -11.49 -4.10
N VAL A 144 3.53 -12.15 -3.14
CA VAL A 144 4.12 -12.56 -1.86
C VAL A 144 5.26 -13.56 -2.08
N ALA A 145 5.10 -14.54 -2.95
CA ALA A 145 6.14 -15.50 -3.29
C ALA A 145 7.36 -14.86 -3.96
N TRP A 146 7.15 -13.84 -4.82
CA TRP A 146 8.23 -13.06 -5.43
C TRP A 146 8.98 -12.22 -4.39
N GLY A 147 8.29 -11.58 -3.44
CA GLY A 147 8.85 -10.97 -2.23
C GLY A 147 9.80 -9.79 -2.42
N ARG A 148 9.85 -9.12 -3.58
CA ARG A 148 10.77 -7.99 -3.83
C ARG A 148 10.24 -6.63 -3.37
N PHE A 149 9.22 -6.62 -2.53
CA PHE A 149 8.66 -5.46 -1.84
C PHE A 149 9.04 -5.49 -0.33
N ASP A 150 8.74 -4.43 0.41
CA ASP A 150 9.00 -4.31 1.86
C ASP A 150 7.74 -4.48 2.69
N SER A 151 6.60 -3.94 2.24
CA SER A 151 5.30 -4.08 2.87
C SER A 151 4.24 -4.50 1.85
N LEU A 152 3.37 -5.45 2.23
CA LEU A 152 2.21 -5.80 1.44
C LEU A 152 1.11 -4.77 1.66
N ALA A 153 0.74 -4.07 0.59
CA ALA A 153 -0.24 -3.00 0.60
C ALA A 153 -1.68 -3.54 0.72
N HIS A 154 -2.53 -2.77 1.34
CA HIS A 154 -4.01 -2.83 1.38
C HIS A 154 -4.65 -4.17 0.96
N VAL A 155 -4.33 -5.26 1.65
CA VAL A 155 -4.85 -6.63 1.36
C VAL A 155 -6.35 -6.69 1.07
N PRO A 156 -7.25 -5.94 1.76
CA PRO A 156 -8.67 -5.95 1.45
C PRO A 156 -9.09 -4.99 0.32
N TYR A 157 -8.17 -4.52 -0.53
CA TYR A 157 -8.40 -3.50 -1.55
C TYR A 157 -9.68 -3.68 -2.41
N PRO A 158 -9.97 -4.86 -2.99
CA PRO A 158 -11.16 -5.00 -3.84
C PRO A 158 -12.48 -4.83 -3.06
N LEU A 159 -12.49 -5.05 -1.75
CA LEU A 159 -13.71 -4.91 -0.94
C LEU A 159 -14.17 -3.45 -0.83
N ARG A 160 -13.29 -2.46 -1.08
CA ARG A 160 -13.68 -1.05 -1.21
C ARG A 160 -14.75 -0.87 -2.29
N TYR A 161 -14.65 -1.64 -3.37
CA TYR A 161 -15.57 -1.56 -4.50
C TYR A 161 -16.72 -2.55 -4.34
N MET A 162 -16.43 -3.76 -3.96
CA MET A 162 -17.43 -4.82 -3.82
C MET A 162 -18.41 -4.54 -2.68
N VAL A 163 -17.90 -4.22 -1.48
CA VAL A 163 -18.72 -4.06 -0.27
C VAL A 163 -19.09 -2.60 -0.02
N GLU A 164 -18.11 -1.67 -0.08
CA GLU A 164 -18.37 -0.28 0.30
C GLU A 164 -19.09 0.50 -0.80
N ARG A 165 -18.72 0.30 -2.09
CA ARG A 165 -19.37 0.97 -3.23
C ARG A 165 -20.63 0.25 -3.67
N ASP A 166 -20.52 -1.04 -4.02
CA ASP A 166 -21.57 -1.81 -4.71
C ASP A 166 -22.44 -2.64 -3.77
N LYS A 167 -22.17 -2.57 -2.44
CA LYS A 167 -23.00 -3.14 -1.36
C LYS A 167 -23.19 -4.66 -1.45
N GLN A 168 -22.26 -5.37 -2.03
CA GLN A 168 -22.33 -6.83 -2.09
C GLN A 168 -22.04 -7.44 -0.71
N PRO A 169 -22.84 -8.41 -0.25
CA PRO A 169 -22.74 -8.98 1.09
C PRO A 169 -21.69 -10.12 1.14
N ILE A 170 -20.45 -9.80 0.77
CA ILE A 170 -19.35 -10.78 0.74
C ILE A 170 -18.39 -10.58 1.90
N THR A 171 -17.64 -11.64 2.23
CA THR A 171 -16.61 -11.64 3.26
C THR A 171 -15.34 -12.34 2.74
N LEU A 172 -14.21 -12.17 3.46
CA LEU A 172 -12.96 -12.88 3.17
C LEU A 172 -12.85 -14.26 3.84
N GLU A 173 -13.89 -14.77 4.52
CA GLU A 173 -13.80 -16.01 5.32
C GLU A 173 -13.33 -17.21 4.50
N ARG A 174 -13.78 -17.35 3.25
CA ARG A 174 -13.35 -18.45 2.37
C ARG A 174 -11.88 -18.34 1.94
N TYR A 175 -11.21 -17.21 2.19
CA TYR A 175 -9.79 -16.98 1.86
C TYR A 175 -8.88 -17.03 3.10
N TYR A 176 -9.39 -17.30 4.30
CA TYR A 176 -8.60 -17.25 5.52
C TYR A 176 -7.39 -18.18 5.50
N GLU A 177 -7.49 -19.38 4.96
CA GLU A 177 -6.35 -20.30 4.83
C GLU A 177 -5.26 -19.73 3.89
N ARG A 178 -5.67 -19.12 2.79
CA ARG A 178 -4.75 -18.46 1.83
C ARG A 178 -4.11 -17.24 2.46
N ILE A 179 -4.90 -16.42 3.16
CA ILE A 179 -4.44 -15.25 3.90
C ILE A 179 -3.42 -15.68 4.96
N ASP A 180 -3.71 -16.68 5.78
CA ASP A 180 -2.79 -17.18 6.80
C ASP A 180 -1.47 -17.67 6.20
N ALA A 181 -1.51 -18.36 5.07
CA ALA A 181 -0.30 -18.79 4.37
C ALA A 181 0.54 -17.60 3.87
N MET A 182 -0.09 -16.56 3.31
CA MET A 182 0.60 -15.33 2.91
C MET A 182 1.18 -14.57 4.11
N LEU A 183 0.40 -14.40 5.18
CA LEU A 183 0.86 -13.72 6.40
C LEU A 183 2.04 -14.46 7.06
N LEU A 184 2.01 -15.80 7.08
CA LEU A 184 3.13 -16.61 7.55
C LEU A 184 4.37 -16.41 6.67
N HIS A 185 4.18 -16.32 5.34
CA HIS A 185 5.28 -16.05 4.42
C HIS A 185 5.91 -14.67 4.69
N LEU A 186 5.08 -13.61 4.85
CA LEU A 186 5.55 -12.28 5.20
C LEU A 186 6.35 -12.30 6.51
N ALA A 187 5.80 -12.92 7.56
CA ALA A 187 6.45 -13.01 8.88
C ALA A 187 7.82 -13.70 8.83
N ARG A 188 7.96 -14.76 8.00
CA ARG A 188 9.21 -15.52 7.86
C ARG A 188 10.27 -14.86 7.01
N ASN A 189 9.88 -13.88 6.19
CA ASN A 189 10.77 -13.20 5.25
C ASN A 189 10.98 -11.72 5.60
N ASP A 190 10.69 -11.34 6.86
CA ASP A 190 10.83 -9.97 7.36
C ASP A 190 10.13 -8.92 6.47
N LYS A 191 8.91 -9.27 5.98
CA LYS A 191 8.05 -8.37 5.24
C LYS A 191 6.99 -7.78 6.14
N ALA A 192 6.65 -6.52 5.89
CA ALA A 192 5.60 -5.83 6.63
C ALA A 192 4.21 -6.11 6.05
N LEU A 193 3.21 -5.95 6.91
CA LEU A 193 1.80 -5.85 6.54
C LEU A 193 1.36 -4.40 6.73
N GLU A 194 0.73 -3.82 5.73
CA GLU A 194 0.17 -2.48 5.81
C GLU A 194 -1.20 -2.47 6.49
N VAL A 195 -1.42 -1.44 7.33
CA VAL A 195 -2.75 -0.96 7.72
C VAL A 195 -3.04 0.30 6.92
N ASN A 196 -3.94 0.18 5.95
CA ASN A 196 -4.31 1.29 5.06
C ASN A 196 -5.65 1.89 5.50
N THR A 197 -5.67 3.22 5.69
CA THR A 197 -6.88 3.94 6.13
C THR A 197 -7.72 4.45 4.95
N GLY A 198 -7.14 4.45 3.75
CA GLY A 198 -7.79 4.84 2.50
C GLY A 198 -8.22 6.30 2.46
N LYS A 199 -8.74 6.71 1.32
CA LYS A 199 -9.15 8.11 1.02
C LYS A 199 -10.20 8.68 1.99
N THR A 200 -10.87 7.83 2.77
CA THR A 200 -11.91 8.25 3.74
C THR A 200 -11.42 8.27 5.19
N GLY A 201 -10.21 7.80 5.47
CA GLY A 201 -9.66 7.63 6.80
C GLY A 201 -10.31 6.50 7.61
N ARG A 202 -11.06 5.60 6.95
CA ARG A 202 -11.73 4.47 7.60
C ARG A 202 -10.92 3.20 7.41
N ILE A 203 -10.63 2.56 8.52
CA ILE A 203 -9.99 1.25 8.52
C ILE A 203 -11.05 0.20 8.14
N MET A 204 -10.74 -0.62 7.15
CA MET A 204 -11.65 -1.69 6.73
C MET A 204 -11.81 -2.75 7.83
N PRO A 205 -13.01 -3.36 7.96
CA PRO A 205 -13.34 -4.30 9.04
C PRO A 205 -12.51 -5.60 9.02
N GLU A 206 -11.78 -5.87 7.96
CA GLU A 206 -10.88 -7.02 7.83
C GLU A 206 -9.55 -6.85 8.59
N TYR A 207 -9.09 -5.63 8.80
CA TYR A 207 -7.79 -5.38 9.44
C TYR A 207 -7.65 -5.95 10.85
N PRO A 208 -8.65 -5.90 11.75
CA PRO A 208 -8.55 -6.55 13.04
C PRO A 208 -8.20 -8.04 12.97
N TYR A 209 -8.79 -8.77 12.00
CA TYR A 209 -8.46 -10.18 11.76
C TYR A 209 -7.05 -10.33 11.18
N LEU A 210 -6.70 -9.57 10.14
CA LEU A 210 -5.38 -9.63 9.48
C LEU A 210 -4.24 -9.40 10.48
N LEU A 211 -4.37 -8.38 11.33
CA LEU A 211 -3.37 -8.03 12.33
C LEU A 211 -3.24 -9.09 13.42
N GLU A 212 -4.36 -9.60 13.92
CA GLU A 212 -4.37 -10.67 14.94
C GLU A 212 -3.70 -11.93 14.41
N ARG A 213 -4.04 -12.34 13.18
CA ARG A 213 -3.40 -13.50 12.52
C ARG A 213 -1.93 -13.26 12.26
N PHE A 214 -1.57 -12.10 11.71
CA PHE A 214 -0.18 -11.76 11.44
C PHE A 214 0.68 -11.80 12.71
N HIS A 215 0.19 -11.20 13.80
CA HIS A 215 0.87 -11.23 15.10
C HIS A 215 0.99 -12.66 15.64
N ALA A 216 -0.07 -13.47 15.59
CA ALA A 216 -0.07 -14.86 16.03
C ALA A 216 0.89 -15.75 15.23
N LEU A 217 1.10 -15.46 13.95
CA LEU A 217 2.03 -16.15 13.06
C LEU A 217 3.49 -15.65 13.18
N GLY A 218 3.76 -14.73 14.13
CA GLY A 218 5.10 -14.20 14.40
C GLY A 218 5.46 -12.96 13.60
N GLY A 219 4.50 -12.36 12.89
CA GLY A 219 4.70 -11.08 12.19
C GLY A 219 4.99 -9.94 13.17
N LYS A 220 5.96 -9.12 12.84
CA LYS A 220 6.44 -8.02 13.69
C LYS A 220 6.43 -6.67 12.99
N LEU A 221 6.60 -6.67 11.67
CA LEU A 221 6.71 -5.46 10.88
C LEU A 221 5.31 -5.06 10.38
N VAL A 222 4.83 -3.91 10.81
CA VAL A 222 3.59 -3.31 10.32
C VAL A 222 3.87 -1.88 9.87
N THR A 223 3.26 -1.47 8.77
CA THR A 223 3.28 -0.09 8.30
C THR A 223 1.86 0.48 8.37
N VAL A 224 1.75 1.81 8.43
CA VAL A 224 0.47 2.51 8.36
C VAL A 224 0.53 3.48 7.21
N GLY A 225 -0.49 3.49 6.36
CA GLY A 225 -0.60 4.40 5.24
C GLY A 225 -2.00 5.00 5.09
N THR A 226 -2.05 6.28 4.72
CA THR A 226 -3.32 6.94 4.40
C THR A 226 -3.76 6.70 2.98
N ASP A 227 -2.83 6.39 2.07
CA ASP A 227 -3.10 6.30 0.64
C ASP A 227 -3.70 7.64 0.12
N ALA A 228 -3.16 8.74 0.67
CA ALA A 228 -3.66 10.08 0.41
C ALA A 228 -3.20 10.59 -0.96
N HIS A 229 -4.16 11.08 -1.76
CA HIS A 229 -3.94 11.64 -3.10
C HIS A 229 -4.22 13.16 -3.15
N SER A 230 -4.55 13.75 -2.01
CA SER A 230 -4.82 15.19 -1.90
C SER A 230 -4.54 15.69 -0.48
N ILE A 231 -4.31 17.00 -0.34
CA ILE A 231 -4.09 17.65 0.95
C ILE A 231 -5.19 17.32 1.97
N ALA A 232 -6.44 17.22 1.53
CA ALA A 232 -7.55 16.91 2.41
C ALA A 232 -7.44 15.53 3.07
N GLN A 233 -6.80 14.59 2.40
CA GLN A 233 -6.69 13.18 2.83
C GLN A 233 -5.45 12.91 3.70
N THR A 234 -4.43 13.79 3.70
CA THR A 234 -3.22 13.59 4.52
C THR A 234 -3.56 13.39 5.99
N GLY A 235 -2.97 12.39 6.61
CA GLY A 235 -3.13 12.10 8.04
C GLY A 235 -4.49 11.53 8.47
N LEU A 236 -5.44 11.32 7.53
CA LEU A 236 -6.75 10.77 7.85
C LEU A 236 -6.66 9.35 8.37
N GLY A 237 -7.27 9.08 9.54
CA GLY A 237 -7.37 7.76 10.13
C GLY A 237 -6.07 7.22 10.75
N LEU A 238 -4.93 7.92 10.66
CA LEU A 238 -3.67 7.45 11.26
C LEU A 238 -3.82 7.13 12.74
N LYS A 239 -4.45 8.02 13.51
CA LYS A 239 -4.65 7.82 14.95
C LYS A 239 -5.39 6.53 15.24
N ASP A 240 -6.47 6.25 14.51
CA ASP A 240 -7.28 5.05 14.70
C ASP A 240 -6.50 3.79 14.29
N ALA A 241 -5.66 3.88 13.24
CA ALA A 241 -4.79 2.78 12.83
C ALA A 241 -3.73 2.45 13.89
N TYR A 242 -3.11 3.48 14.49
CA TYR A 242 -2.14 3.30 15.56
C TYR A 242 -2.80 2.70 16.83
N GLU A 243 -4.00 3.16 17.19
CA GLU A 243 -4.75 2.56 18.30
C GLU A 243 -5.15 1.10 18.02
N LEU A 244 -5.56 0.77 16.79
CA LEU A 244 -5.82 -0.60 16.39
C LEU A 244 -4.57 -1.48 16.51
N LEU A 245 -3.40 -0.99 16.07
CA LEU A 245 -2.13 -1.71 16.22
C LEU A 245 -1.81 -2.03 17.68
N LYS A 246 -1.96 -1.05 18.59
CA LYS A 246 -1.79 -1.27 20.04
C LYS A 246 -2.75 -2.34 20.56
N GLN A 247 -4.02 -2.27 20.20
CA GLN A 247 -5.04 -3.25 20.60
C GLN A 247 -4.71 -4.66 20.10
N LYS A 248 -4.02 -4.78 18.96
CA LYS A 248 -3.57 -6.06 18.38
C LYS A 248 -2.17 -6.51 18.82
N GLY A 249 -1.56 -5.81 19.79
CA GLY A 249 -0.31 -6.20 20.44
C GLY A 249 0.96 -5.68 19.78
N PHE A 250 0.86 -4.80 18.79
CA PHE A 250 2.03 -4.16 18.20
C PHE A 250 2.45 -2.95 19.02
N SER A 251 3.73 -2.88 19.36
CA SER A 251 4.32 -1.77 20.15
C SER A 251 5.10 -0.77 19.29
N SER A 252 5.25 -1.05 18.00
CA SER A 252 6.00 -0.21 17.06
C SER A 252 5.49 -0.40 15.63
N VAL A 253 5.71 0.62 14.80
CA VAL A 253 5.55 0.55 13.33
C VAL A 253 6.92 0.50 12.67
N ALA A 254 6.99 -0.10 11.49
CA ALA A 254 8.18 -0.10 10.67
C ALA A 254 8.21 1.15 9.77
N CYS A 255 9.31 1.87 9.81
CA CYS A 255 9.70 2.88 8.84
C CYS A 255 10.91 2.34 8.07
N PHE A 256 10.96 2.51 6.77
CA PHE A 256 12.04 1.95 5.98
C PHE A 256 13.01 3.01 5.51
N LYS A 257 14.31 2.69 5.60
CA LYS A 257 15.40 3.49 5.04
C LYS A 257 16.33 2.60 4.23
N ARG A 258 16.49 2.92 2.94
CA ARG A 258 17.24 2.08 1.99
C ARG A 258 16.82 0.61 2.06
N ARG A 259 15.52 0.38 2.06
CA ARG A 259 14.87 -0.94 2.11
C ARG A 259 15.15 -1.72 3.42
N LYS A 260 15.57 -1.04 4.50
CA LYS A 260 15.78 -1.65 5.82
C LYS A 260 14.80 -1.08 6.83
N PRO A 261 14.10 -1.93 7.60
CA PRO A 261 13.13 -1.46 8.58
C PRO A 261 13.83 -0.83 9.81
N GLU A 262 13.34 0.32 10.20
CA GLU A 262 13.62 0.98 11.47
C GLU A 262 12.34 0.99 12.30
N MET A 263 12.40 0.49 13.54
CA MET A 263 11.19 0.35 14.37
C MET A 263 10.95 1.63 15.17
N ILE A 264 9.80 2.27 14.92
CA ILE A 264 9.37 3.47 15.64
C ILE A 264 8.31 3.06 16.64
N ARG A 265 8.56 3.34 17.93
CA ARG A 265 7.64 2.99 19.02
C ARG A 265 6.32 3.73 18.89
N ILE A 266 5.22 3.04 19.13
CA ILE A 266 3.89 3.62 19.24
C ILE A 266 3.74 4.15 20.67
N GLU A 267 3.48 5.45 20.83
CA GLU A 267 3.23 6.09 22.12
C GLU A 267 1.78 5.89 22.60
#